data_32b0103e1be76153d09a671398673205
#
_entry.id   32b0103e1be76153d09a671398673205
#
_cell.length_a   1.000
_cell.length_b   1.000
_cell.length_c   1.000
_cell.angle_alpha   90.00
_cell.angle_beta   90.00
_cell.angle_gamma   90.00
#
_symmetry.space_group_name_H-M   'P 1'
#
loop_
_entity.id
_entity.type
_entity.pdbx_description
1 polymer ?
#
loop_
_entity_poly.entity_id
_entity_poly.type
_entity_poly.pdbx_seq_one_letter_code
_entity_poly.pdbx_strand_id
1 'polypeptide(L)'
;MNTLFPSFKSISLVAVFVITSIFVAQRFRYGQNNEVNGYNATSWDALGYYMYLPATFIYDDVKELKWFPAIDSTYHVSGGWFYQAMPLENGQYTFKYLSGVAIMESPFFALGHLSAKLTGAPQDGFSAPYQYAIMFGALFWFFIGLFFLRKVLLHYFNEQSTAITLLLLCLCSNLIQYVSVDGAMSHAYIFPLYSLILWLTIRWHDTPRWNTAFSLGLLSGLAVISRPTELILIFIPILWIWDKEKHGLSKFQFLKKNPLQLAAVIGGGIIGILPQLFYWKYSTGSFVFDVGSKWFFLNPWWRILFGHEKGWFFYTPIALVMVAGLFFMKKYPFRKAVLTFCLLNIWIIISWSDWRYGASYSTRALTQSYPVFALALACMVDKTLSFDRLKWIIPVLGIALIVLNFYQLEIYNQGVLENFSPLFRIFR
;
A
#
# COMPACT_ATOMS: atom_id res chain seq x y z
N MET A 1 1.58 -9.95 43.81
CA MET A 1 2.68 -10.08 42.86
C MET A 1 2.07 -10.00 41.43
N ASN A 2 2.02 -8.80 40.88
CA ASN A 2 1.50 -8.58 39.55
C ASN A 2 2.56 -9.04 38.55
N THR A 3 2.21 -10.02 37.73
CA THR A 3 3.07 -10.63 36.73
C THR A 3 3.50 -9.58 35.69
N LEU A 4 4.79 -9.29 35.66
CA LEU A 4 5.48 -8.37 34.68
C LEU A 4 5.51 -8.90 33.24
N PHE A 5 4.86 -10.00 32.95
CA PHE A 5 4.71 -10.49 31.58
C PHE A 5 3.26 -10.29 31.13
N PRO A 6 3.02 -9.60 29.99
CA PRO A 6 1.69 -9.57 29.43
C PRO A 6 1.26 -11.03 29.21
N SER A 7 0.13 -11.39 29.78
CA SER A 7 -0.43 -12.71 29.58
C SER A 7 -0.49 -12.98 28.07
N PHE A 8 -0.18 -14.20 27.61
CA PHE A 8 -0.23 -14.68 26.21
C PHE A 8 -1.60 -14.49 25.52
N LYS A 9 -2.41 -13.58 26.00
CA LYS A 9 -3.74 -13.23 25.48
C LYS A 9 -3.70 -12.43 24.17
N SER A 10 -2.53 -12.07 23.64
CA SER A 10 -2.40 -11.24 22.46
C SER A 10 -1.47 -11.86 21.40
N ILE A 11 -1.79 -13.09 20.96
CA ILE A 11 -1.04 -13.81 19.92
C ILE A 11 -0.95 -12.97 18.63
N SER A 12 -2.01 -12.25 18.29
CA SER A 12 -2.02 -11.40 17.09
C SER A 12 -1.07 -10.20 17.21
N LEU A 13 -0.81 -9.69 18.42
CA LEU A 13 0.19 -8.65 18.61
C LEU A 13 1.62 -9.21 18.44
N VAL A 14 1.86 -10.41 18.95
CA VAL A 14 3.13 -11.12 18.70
C VAL A 14 3.33 -11.33 17.19
N ALA A 15 2.27 -11.74 16.46
CA ALA A 15 2.34 -11.88 15.01
C ALA A 15 2.73 -10.56 14.32
N VAL A 16 2.18 -9.40 14.74
CA VAL A 16 2.57 -8.07 14.21
C VAL A 16 4.08 -7.84 14.38
N PHE A 17 4.63 -8.08 15.56
CA PHE A 17 6.06 -7.88 15.80
C PHE A 17 6.93 -8.85 15.00
N VAL A 18 6.54 -10.14 14.93
CA VAL A 18 7.27 -11.16 14.16
C VAL A 18 7.28 -10.79 12.67
N ILE A 19 6.13 -10.43 12.11
CA ILE A 19 6.03 -9.98 10.71
C ILE A 19 6.94 -8.77 10.47
N THR A 20 6.84 -7.75 11.32
CA THR A 20 7.66 -6.54 11.19
C THR A 20 9.16 -6.86 11.25
N SER A 21 9.58 -7.72 12.18
CA SER A 21 10.97 -8.15 12.30
C SER A 21 11.47 -8.89 11.05
N ILE A 22 10.63 -9.77 10.47
CA ILE A 22 10.95 -10.46 9.22
C ILE A 22 11.09 -9.47 8.08
N PHE A 23 10.18 -8.48 7.97
CA PHE A 23 10.22 -7.46 6.92
C PHE A 23 11.47 -6.57 7.04
N VAL A 24 11.84 -6.19 8.25
CA VAL A 24 13.12 -5.49 8.51
C VAL A 24 14.32 -6.35 8.09
N ALA A 25 14.34 -7.63 8.46
CA ALA A 25 15.41 -8.53 8.07
C ALA A 25 15.52 -8.71 6.54
N GLN A 26 14.38 -8.82 5.84
CA GLN A 26 14.38 -8.89 4.37
C GLN A 26 14.87 -7.59 3.73
N ARG A 27 14.58 -6.44 4.30
CA ARG A 27 15.12 -5.16 3.83
C ARG A 27 16.64 -5.14 3.88
N PHE A 28 17.24 -5.62 4.96
CA PHE A 28 18.69 -5.70 5.06
C PHE A 28 19.29 -6.75 4.11
N ARG A 29 18.59 -7.86 3.88
CA ARG A 29 19.05 -8.92 3.00
C ARG A 29 19.09 -8.51 1.53
N TYR A 30 18.02 -7.84 1.06
CA TYR A 30 17.81 -7.49 -0.35
C TYR A 30 17.88 -5.99 -0.62
N GLY A 31 18.49 -5.22 0.28
CA GLY A 31 18.65 -3.79 0.08
C GLY A 31 19.36 -3.51 -1.25
N GLN A 32 18.79 -2.63 -2.06
CA GLN A 32 19.45 -2.19 -3.28
C GLN A 32 20.73 -1.48 -2.88
N ASN A 33 21.84 -2.01 -3.34
CA ASN A 33 23.17 -1.41 -3.20
C ASN A 33 23.48 -0.64 -4.48
N ASN A 34 23.96 0.59 -4.32
CA ASN A 34 24.71 1.20 -5.40
C ASN A 34 26.14 1.52 -4.91
N GLU A 35 27.05 1.64 -5.85
CA GLU A 35 28.46 1.82 -5.55
C GLU A 35 28.76 3.09 -4.75
N VAL A 36 27.88 4.10 -4.84
CA VAL A 36 28.05 5.42 -4.18
C VAL A 36 27.41 5.46 -2.80
N ASN A 37 26.20 4.90 -2.65
CA ASN A 37 25.35 5.10 -1.46
C ASN A 37 25.13 3.85 -0.59
N GLY A 38 25.47 2.67 -1.06
CA GLY A 38 25.15 1.42 -0.39
C GLY A 38 23.69 0.98 -0.54
N TYR A 39 22.71 1.88 -0.29
CA TYR A 39 21.26 1.59 -0.43
C TYR A 39 20.57 2.67 -1.22
N ASN A 40 20.06 2.33 -2.40
CA ASN A 40 19.32 3.26 -3.25
C ASN A 40 17.80 2.99 -3.18
N ALA A 41 17.15 3.48 -2.12
CA ALA A 41 15.72 3.28 -1.91
C ALA A 41 14.86 4.16 -2.82
N THR A 42 15.39 5.31 -3.28
CA THR A 42 14.67 6.32 -4.04
C THR A 42 14.97 6.29 -5.54
N SER A 43 15.11 5.08 -6.13
CA SER A 43 15.34 4.92 -7.57
C SER A 43 14.10 4.50 -8.32
N TRP A 44 14.11 4.63 -9.64
CA TRP A 44 13.06 4.20 -10.55
C TRP A 44 11.70 4.85 -10.23
N ASP A 45 10.64 4.08 -10.07
CA ASP A 45 9.31 4.58 -9.71
C ASP A 45 9.31 5.31 -8.36
N ALA A 46 10.11 4.86 -7.40
CA ALA A 46 10.24 5.49 -6.09
C ALA A 46 10.78 6.92 -6.20
N LEU A 47 11.71 7.19 -7.14
CA LEU A 47 12.18 8.54 -7.43
C LEU A 47 11.02 9.47 -7.79
N GLY A 48 10.08 8.99 -8.61
CA GLY A 48 8.95 9.81 -9.05
C GLY A 48 8.04 10.28 -7.91
N TYR A 49 7.90 9.49 -6.85
CA TYR A 49 7.19 9.91 -5.64
C TYR A 49 8.05 10.81 -4.76
N TYR A 50 9.31 10.46 -4.57
CA TYR A 50 10.23 11.10 -3.63
C TYR A 50 10.69 12.50 -4.05
N MET A 51 10.91 12.73 -5.35
CA MET A 51 11.58 13.94 -5.85
C MET A 51 10.87 15.26 -5.53
N TYR A 52 9.58 15.24 -5.15
CA TYR A 52 8.89 16.41 -4.61
C TYR A 52 9.62 17.02 -3.42
N LEU A 53 10.20 16.20 -2.56
CA LEU A 53 10.82 16.63 -1.31
C LEU A 53 12.14 17.39 -1.54
N PRO A 54 13.16 16.81 -2.20
CA PRO A 54 14.38 17.55 -2.49
C PRO A 54 14.13 18.74 -3.44
N ALA A 55 13.27 18.59 -4.45
CA ALA A 55 12.94 19.67 -5.36
C ALA A 55 12.33 20.90 -4.66
N THR A 56 11.49 20.65 -3.63
CA THR A 56 10.84 21.75 -2.88
C THR A 56 11.73 22.29 -1.75
N PHE A 57 12.35 21.40 -0.95
CA PHE A 57 12.96 21.80 0.32
C PHE A 57 14.48 22.06 0.26
N ILE A 58 15.14 21.57 -0.79
CA ILE A 58 16.60 21.74 -0.96
C ILE A 58 16.91 22.64 -2.15
N TYR A 59 16.29 22.36 -3.30
CA TYR A 59 16.66 23.02 -4.56
C TYR A 59 15.75 24.19 -4.94
N ASP A 60 14.57 24.31 -4.31
CA ASP A 60 13.54 25.32 -4.66
C ASP A 60 13.23 25.35 -6.17
N ASP A 61 13.30 24.17 -6.80
CA ASP A 61 13.12 24.01 -8.25
C ASP A 61 12.37 22.72 -8.57
N VAL A 62 11.04 22.84 -8.68
CA VAL A 62 10.12 21.74 -9.04
C VAL A 62 9.71 21.77 -10.51
N LYS A 63 10.20 22.76 -11.30
CA LYS A 63 9.78 22.95 -12.70
C LYS A 63 10.90 22.77 -13.70
N GLU A 64 12.07 23.37 -13.46
CA GLU A 64 13.16 23.35 -14.43
C GLU A 64 14.06 22.13 -14.20
N LEU A 65 14.11 21.63 -12.96
CA LEU A 65 14.89 20.47 -12.53
C LEU A 65 16.38 20.59 -12.88
N LYS A 66 16.93 21.80 -12.82
CA LYS A 66 18.34 22.08 -13.14
C LYS A 66 19.33 21.32 -12.27
N TRP A 67 18.91 20.98 -11.07
CA TRP A 67 19.69 20.21 -10.10
C TRP A 67 19.79 18.72 -10.45
N PHE A 68 18.80 18.18 -11.18
CA PHE A 68 18.61 16.74 -11.37
C PHE A 68 19.77 16.07 -12.14
N PRO A 69 20.31 16.61 -13.24
CA PRO A 69 21.41 15.97 -13.95
C PRO A 69 22.66 15.69 -13.09
N ALA A 70 23.00 16.61 -12.16
CA ALA A 70 24.13 16.45 -11.26
C ALA A 70 23.87 15.33 -10.23
N ILE A 71 22.65 15.27 -9.71
CA ILE A 71 22.23 14.20 -8.79
C ILE A 71 22.21 12.84 -9.51
N ASP A 72 21.63 12.78 -10.69
CA ASP A 72 21.53 11.51 -11.43
C ASP A 72 22.89 10.98 -11.88
N SER A 73 23.82 11.88 -12.27
CA SER A 73 25.20 11.49 -12.57
C SER A 73 25.95 10.94 -11.36
N THR A 74 25.62 11.39 -10.14
CA THR A 74 26.27 10.97 -8.90
C THR A 74 25.66 9.69 -8.33
N TYR A 75 24.32 9.59 -8.33
CA TYR A 75 23.61 8.53 -7.61
C TYR A 75 22.84 7.54 -8.51
N HIS A 76 22.79 7.78 -9.82
CA HIS A 76 22.13 6.93 -10.83
C HIS A 76 20.67 6.59 -10.48
N VAL A 77 19.93 7.56 -9.91
CA VAL A 77 18.58 7.34 -9.37
C VAL A 77 17.51 7.13 -10.46
N SER A 78 17.73 7.66 -11.68
CA SER A 78 16.81 7.44 -12.80
C SER A 78 16.88 6.02 -13.37
N GLY A 79 17.98 5.29 -13.10
CA GLY A 79 18.27 4.02 -13.74
C GLY A 79 18.64 4.15 -15.23
N GLY A 80 19.11 5.32 -15.64
CA GLY A 80 19.54 5.63 -17.03
C GLY A 80 18.43 6.13 -17.96
N TRP A 81 17.19 6.23 -17.47
CA TRP A 81 16.07 6.79 -18.23
C TRP A 81 15.15 7.60 -17.34
N PHE A 82 15.21 8.93 -17.50
CA PHE A 82 14.39 9.85 -16.71
C PHE A 82 12.96 9.93 -17.25
N TYR A 83 12.05 9.17 -16.66
CA TYR A 83 10.62 9.11 -17.02
C TYR A 83 9.70 9.59 -15.89
N GLN A 84 10.27 10.00 -14.78
CA GLN A 84 9.54 10.36 -13.55
C GLN A 84 8.90 11.73 -13.63
N ALA A 85 9.37 12.58 -14.55
CA ALA A 85 8.75 13.84 -14.88
C ALA A 85 8.46 13.93 -16.39
N MET A 86 7.42 14.68 -16.75
CA MET A 86 6.99 14.90 -18.13
C MET A 86 7.40 16.29 -18.58
N PRO A 87 8.07 16.44 -19.74
CA PRO A 87 8.34 17.74 -20.31
C PRO A 87 7.05 18.41 -20.79
N LEU A 88 6.95 19.71 -20.56
CA LEU A 88 5.87 20.57 -21.02
C LEU A 88 6.33 21.37 -22.24
N GLU A 89 5.37 21.89 -23.05
CA GLU A 89 5.66 22.69 -24.24
C GLU A 89 6.52 23.94 -23.99
N ASN A 90 6.46 24.47 -22.76
CA ASN A 90 7.25 25.64 -22.35
C ASN A 90 8.69 25.30 -21.89
N GLY A 91 9.14 24.05 -22.06
CA GLY A 91 10.46 23.57 -21.64
C GLY A 91 10.59 23.24 -20.16
N GLN A 92 9.52 23.41 -19.36
CA GLN A 92 9.47 23.01 -17.97
C GLN A 92 9.05 21.55 -17.82
N TYR A 93 9.01 21.05 -16.57
CA TYR A 93 8.59 19.69 -16.24
C TYR A 93 7.42 19.70 -15.27
N THR A 94 6.62 18.63 -15.32
CA THR A 94 5.68 18.27 -14.26
C THR A 94 5.89 16.81 -13.85
N PHE A 95 5.79 16.54 -12.55
CA PHE A 95 6.00 15.17 -12.05
C PHE A 95 4.87 14.26 -12.49
N LYS A 96 5.22 13.06 -12.96
CA LYS A 96 4.28 12.06 -13.45
C LYS A 96 3.56 11.36 -12.28
N TYR A 97 4.25 11.17 -11.17
CA TYR A 97 3.71 10.56 -9.96
C TYR A 97 3.07 11.62 -9.07
N LEU A 98 2.08 11.22 -8.25
CA LEU A 98 1.34 12.17 -7.42
C LEU A 98 1.99 12.33 -6.04
N SER A 99 1.74 13.46 -5.40
CA SER A 99 2.45 13.93 -4.20
C SER A 99 2.10 13.21 -2.88
N GLY A 100 1.08 12.34 -2.86
CA GLY A 100 0.60 11.74 -1.61
C GLY A 100 1.66 10.90 -0.87
N VAL A 101 2.48 10.16 -1.62
CA VAL A 101 3.59 9.39 -1.03
C VAL A 101 4.65 10.33 -0.45
N ALA A 102 5.03 11.39 -1.19
CA ALA A 102 5.96 12.41 -0.68
C ALA A 102 5.50 13.03 0.64
N ILE A 103 4.19 13.30 0.79
CA ILE A 103 3.64 13.80 2.05
C ILE A 103 3.90 12.82 3.19
N MET A 104 3.70 11.51 2.96
CA MET A 104 3.97 10.49 3.96
C MET A 104 5.46 10.24 4.21
N GLU A 105 6.31 10.49 3.22
CA GLU A 105 7.78 10.43 3.33
C GLU A 105 8.37 11.65 4.01
N SER A 106 7.69 12.80 4.01
CA SER A 106 8.23 14.08 4.48
C SER A 106 8.81 14.06 5.91
N PRO A 107 8.25 13.38 6.93
CA PRO A 107 8.85 13.30 8.25
C PRO A 107 10.21 12.57 8.23
N PHE A 108 10.32 11.53 7.40
CA PHE A 108 11.55 10.74 7.27
C PHE A 108 12.59 11.48 6.42
N PHE A 109 12.16 12.22 5.41
CA PHE A 109 13.03 13.14 4.69
C PHE A 109 13.66 14.18 5.64
N ALA A 110 12.86 14.78 6.52
CA ALA A 110 13.36 15.74 7.51
C ALA A 110 14.37 15.09 8.49
N LEU A 111 14.09 13.85 8.93
CA LEU A 111 15.03 13.08 9.76
C LEU A 111 16.32 12.75 8.99
N GLY A 112 16.23 12.38 7.72
CA GLY A 112 17.37 12.16 6.84
C GLY A 112 18.21 13.42 6.67
N HIS A 113 17.57 14.57 6.47
CA HIS A 113 18.24 15.86 6.35
C HIS A 113 18.98 16.25 7.64
N LEU A 114 18.32 16.11 8.79
CA LEU A 114 18.93 16.33 10.09
C LEU A 114 20.13 15.39 10.31
N SER A 115 19.97 14.10 9.98
CA SER A 115 21.06 13.12 10.07
C SER A 115 22.23 13.47 9.17
N ALA A 116 21.99 13.87 7.92
CA ALA A 116 23.03 14.31 7.00
C ALA A 116 23.80 15.50 7.57
N LYS A 117 23.10 16.49 8.12
CA LYS A 117 23.70 17.66 8.77
C LYS A 117 24.58 17.28 9.99
N LEU A 118 24.11 16.35 10.82
CA LEU A 118 24.83 15.92 12.03
C LEU A 118 26.07 15.05 11.72
N THR A 119 26.00 14.27 10.66
CA THR A 119 27.11 13.35 10.24
C THR A 119 28.08 13.97 9.25
N GLY A 120 27.84 15.20 8.78
CA GLY A 120 28.66 15.84 7.75
C GLY A 120 28.47 15.25 6.34
N ALA A 121 27.41 14.44 6.12
CA ALA A 121 27.08 13.90 4.81
C ALA A 121 26.47 15.00 3.89
N PRO A 122 26.54 14.85 2.55
CA PRO A 122 25.90 15.80 1.64
C PRO A 122 24.42 16.02 1.94
N GLN A 123 24.00 17.29 2.04
CA GLN A 123 22.61 17.67 2.32
C GLN A 123 21.82 17.86 1.01
N ASP A 124 21.95 16.89 0.10
CA ASP A 124 21.45 16.93 -1.28
C ASP A 124 20.11 16.19 -1.50
N GLY A 125 19.56 15.57 -0.45
CA GLY A 125 18.34 14.79 -0.54
C GLY A 125 18.56 13.32 -0.95
N PHE A 126 19.76 12.92 -1.38
CA PHE A 126 20.01 11.60 -1.96
C PHE A 126 21.15 10.82 -1.28
N SER A 127 21.96 11.46 -0.47
CA SER A 127 23.02 10.81 0.30
C SER A 127 22.49 9.74 1.26
N ALA A 128 23.34 8.87 1.75
CA ALA A 128 22.98 7.70 2.55
C ALA A 128 22.01 7.97 3.71
N PRO A 129 22.12 9.04 4.50
CA PRO A 129 21.15 9.34 5.57
C PRO A 129 19.69 9.44 5.09
N TYR A 130 19.45 10.01 3.91
CA TYR A 130 18.11 10.09 3.33
C TYR A 130 17.63 8.74 2.87
N GLN A 131 18.49 7.94 2.22
CA GLN A 131 18.14 6.60 1.76
C GLN A 131 17.69 5.72 2.92
N TYR A 132 18.46 5.72 4.03
CA TYR A 132 18.09 4.97 5.23
C TYR A 132 16.78 5.49 5.85
N ALA A 133 16.61 6.81 5.95
CA ALA A 133 15.41 7.39 6.55
C ALA A 133 14.15 7.03 5.78
N ILE A 134 14.15 7.15 4.45
CA ILE A 134 13.00 6.77 3.60
C ILE A 134 12.73 5.27 3.67
N MET A 135 13.76 4.44 3.63
CA MET A 135 13.67 3.00 3.76
C MET A 135 12.98 2.57 5.07
N PHE A 136 13.40 3.14 6.20
CA PHE A 136 12.77 2.84 7.49
C PHE A 136 11.41 3.51 7.65
N GLY A 137 11.17 4.63 6.96
CA GLY A 137 9.86 5.28 6.90
C GLY A 137 8.78 4.38 6.33
N ALA A 138 9.08 3.67 5.24
CA ALA A 138 8.16 2.69 4.65
C ALA A 138 7.81 1.56 5.62
N LEU A 139 8.82 1.00 6.30
CA LEU A 139 8.62 -0.05 7.31
C LEU A 139 7.84 0.45 8.53
N PHE A 140 8.08 1.69 8.97
CA PHE A 140 7.32 2.33 10.05
C PHE A 140 5.84 2.46 9.68
N TRP A 141 5.53 3.00 8.50
CA TRP A 141 4.16 3.13 8.04
C TRP A 141 3.48 1.77 7.89
N PHE A 142 4.19 0.78 7.38
CA PHE A 142 3.68 -0.59 7.31
C PHE A 142 3.34 -1.16 8.69
N PHE A 143 4.22 -0.98 9.69
CA PHE A 143 3.94 -1.39 11.07
C PHE A 143 2.67 -0.74 11.61
N ILE A 144 2.48 0.57 11.40
CA ILE A 144 1.25 1.28 11.76
C ILE A 144 0.05 0.66 11.05
N GLY A 145 0.15 0.41 9.76
CA GLY A 145 -0.90 -0.24 8.97
C GLY A 145 -1.27 -1.62 9.49
N LEU A 146 -0.27 -2.43 9.79
CA LEU A 146 -0.46 -3.79 10.32
C LEU A 146 -1.11 -3.77 11.71
N PHE A 147 -0.73 -2.82 12.57
CA PHE A 147 -1.32 -2.63 13.87
C PHE A 147 -2.81 -2.24 13.80
N PHE A 148 -3.17 -1.34 12.87
CA PHE A 148 -4.57 -0.97 12.67
C PHE A 148 -5.37 -2.06 11.96
N LEU A 149 -4.77 -2.80 11.02
CA LEU A 149 -5.39 -3.98 10.42
C LEU A 149 -5.71 -5.04 11.47
N ARG A 150 -4.79 -5.29 12.40
CA ARG A 150 -5.06 -6.15 13.56
C ARG A 150 -6.29 -5.68 14.34
N LYS A 151 -6.43 -4.37 14.63
CA LYS A 151 -7.62 -3.83 15.31
C LYS A 151 -8.91 -4.04 14.51
N VAL A 152 -8.86 -3.89 13.19
CA VAL A 152 -9.99 -4.15 12.29
C VAL A 152 -10.39 -5.62 12.36
N LEU A 153 -9.43 -6.55 12.30
CA LEU A 153 -9.71 -7.97 12.34
C LEU A 153 -10.25 -8.40 13.71
N LEU A 154 -9.66 -7.94 14.81
CA LEU A 154 -10.11 -8.25 16.16
C LEU A 154 -11.52 -7.74 16.50
N HIS A 155 -12.04 -6.79 15.73
CA HIS A 155 -13.43 -6.36 15.89
C HIS A 155 -14.44 -7.44 15.48
N TYR A 156 -14.03 -8.36 14.59
CA TYR A 156 -14.91 -9.40 14.03
C TYR A 156 -14.45 -10.83 14.31
N PHE A 157 -13.19 -11.02 14.61
CA PHE A 157 -12.56 -12.34 14.72
C PHE A 157 -11.78 -12.45 16.03
N ASN A 158 -11.55 -13.68 16.50
CA ASN A 158 -10.75 -13.94 17.70
C ASN A 158 -9.24 -13.74 17.44
N GLU A 159 -8.45 -13.78 18.51
CA GLU A 159 -7.00 -13.61 18.47
C GLU A 159 -6.30 -14.62 17.54
N GLN A 160 -6.72 -15.88 17.56
CA GLN A 160 -6.11 -16.93 16.73
C GLN A 160 -6.37 -16.72 15.24
N SER A 161 -7.63 -16.50 14.86
CA SER A 161 -8.02 -16.21 13.46
C SER A 161 -7.32 -14.96 12.96
N THR A 162 -7.21 -13.92 13.79
CA THR A 162 -6.51 -12.68 13.47
C THR A 162 -5.02 -12.90 13.25
N ALA A 163 -4.34 -13.59 14.18
CA ALA A 163 -2.90 -13.85 14.05
C ALA A 163 -2.56 -14.65 12.79
N ILE A 164 -3.31 -15.73 12.52
CA ILE A 164 -3.11 -16.56 11.34
C ILE A 164 -3.37 -15.74 10.07
N THR A 165 -4.43 -14.94 10.04
CA THR A 165 -4.73 -14.08 8.87
C THR A 165 -3.59 -13.12 8.58
N LEU A 166 -3.04 -12.45 9.59
CA LEU A 166 -1.92 -11.53 9.43
C LEU A 166 -0.67 -12.24 8.91
N LEU A 167 -0.33 -13.41 9.46
CA LEU A 167 0.81 -14.21 9.03
C LEU A 167 0.65 -14.67 7.57
N LEU A 168 -0.50 -15.23 7.21
CA LEU A 168 -0.77 -15.68 5.84
C LEU A 168 -0.76 -14.51 4.85
N LEU A 169 -1.43 -13.39 5.19
CA LEU A 169 -1.46 -12.20 4.36
C LEU A 169 -0.07 -11.68 4.05
N CYS A 170 0.78 -11.57 5.07
CA CYS A 170 2.07 -10.92 4.95
C CYS A 170 3.18 -11.85 4.44
N LEU A 171 3.21 -13.10 4.90
CA LEU A 171 4.32 -14.00 4.59
C LEU A 171 4.06 -14.90 3.36
N CYS A 172 2.80 -15.09 2.95
CA CYS A 172 2.45 -15.89 1.78
C CYS A 172 2.14 -15.05 0.53
N SER A 173 2.44 -13.74 0.55
CA SER A 173 2.13 -12.84 -0.56
C SER A 173 3.30 -11.97 -0.97
N ASN A 174 3.17 -11.33 -2.13
CA ASN A 174 4.16 -10.39 -2.65
C ASN A 174 4.26 -9.08 -1.84
N LEU A 175 3.49 -8.92 -0.77
CA LEU A 175 3.54 -7.74 0.11
C LEU A 175 4.95 -7.51 0.68
N ILE A 176 5.67 -8.59 1.01
CA ILE A 176 7.02 -8.54 1.54
C ILE A 176 8.00 -7.86 0.57
N GLN A 177 7.88 -8.09 -0.75
CA GLN A 177 8.70 -7.41 -1.75
C GLN A 177 8.46 -5.90 -1.71
N TYR A 178 7.19 -5.48 -1.75
CA TYR A 178 6.83 -4.07 -1.92
C TYR A 178 6.82 -3.23 -0.63
N VAL A 179 7.08 -3.85 0.50
CA VAL A 179 7.29 -3.14 1.76
C VAL A 179 8.77 -3.17 2.19
N SER A 180 9.43 -4.32 1.99
CA SER A 180 10.80 -4.51 2.47
C SER A 180 11.85 -4.15 1.42
N VAL A 181 11.71 -4.60 0.20
CA VAL A 181 12.74 -4.41 -0.85
C VAL A 181 12.45 -3.12 -1.62
N ASP A 182 11.28 -3.00 -2.20
CA ASP A 182 10.84 -1.84 -2.98
C ASP A 182 9.97 -0.87 -2.14
N GLY A 183 10.32 -0.68 -0.87
CA GLY A 183 9.47 -0.02 0.12
C GLY A 183 9.17 1.45 -0.13
N ALA A 184 10.01 2.20 -0.86
CA ALA A 184 9.76 3.60 -1.18
C ALA A 184 8.71 3.83 -2.29
N MET A 185 8.03 2.77 -2.73
CA MET A 185 6.93 2.86 -3.68
C MET A 185 5.58 3.07 -2.98
N SER A 186 4.59 3.53 -3.73
CA SER A 186 3.25 3.84 -3.21
C SER A 186 2.57 2.69 -2.44
N HIS A 187 2.90 1.44 -2.74
CA HIS A 187 2.28 0.26 -2.13
C HIS A 187 2.46 0.20 -0.61
N ALA A 188 3.68 0.49 -0.12
CA ALA A 188 3.99 0.49 1.31
C ALA A 188 3.25 1.59 2.08
N TYR A 189 3.00 2.74 1.44
CA TYR A 189 2.37 3.91 2.04
C TYR A 189 0.82 3.86 1.96
N ILE A 190 0.27 3.27 0.91
CA ILE A 190 -1.18 3.15 0.75
C ILE A 190 -1.74 2.02 1.64
N PHE A 191 -1.02 0.94 1.88
CA PHE A 191 -1.43 -0.14 2.78
C PHE A 191 -1.89 0.36 4.17
N PRO A 192 -1.13 1.23 4.89
CA PRO A 192 -1.59 1.79 6.16
C PRO A 192 -2.82 2.69 6.01
N LEU A 193 -2.96 3.43 4.90
CA LEU A 193 -4.15 4.24 4.66
C LEU A 193 -5.41 3.36 4.57
N TYR A 194 -5.34 2.22 3.87
CA TYR A 194 -6.43 1.24 3.84
C TYR A 194 -6.79 0.72 5.22
N SER A 195 -5.79 0.34 6.00
CA SER A 195 -6.00 -0.17 7.37
C SER A 195 -6.66 0.86 8.29
N LEU A 196 -6.21 2.12 8.20
CA LEU A 196 -6.77 3.25 8.94
C LEU A 196 -8.19 3.58 8.49
N ILE A 197 -8.45 3.61 7.18
CA ILE A 197 -9.78 3.90 6.62
C ILE A 197 -10.78 2.81 7.05
N LEU A 198 -10.40 1.54 7.02
CA LEU A 198 -11.23 0.45 7.54
C LEU A 198 -11.54 0.62 9.02
N TRP A 199 -10.53 0.91 9.84
CA TRP A 199 -10.69 1.14 11.26
C TRP A 199 -11.57 2.35 11.57
N LEU A 200 -11.36 3.49 10.88
CA LEU A 200 -12.18 4.68 11.03
C LEU A 200 -13.62 4.45 10.53
N THR A 201 -13.81 3.64 9.48
CA THR A 201 -15.13 3.24 9.01
C THR A 201 -15.90 2.50 10.11
N ILE A 202 -15.29 1.53 10.77
CA ILE A 202 -15.86 0.81 11.92
C ILE A 202 -16.22 1.82 13.02
N ARG A 203 -15.26 2.66 13.42
CA ARG A 203 -15.43 3.64 14.49
C ARG A 203 -16.56 4.62 14.21
N TRP A 204 -16.68 5.07 12.95
CA TRP A 204 -17.75 5.99 12.56
C TRP A 204 -19.12 5.31 12.54
N HIS A 205 -19.20 4.05 12.10
CA HIS A 205 -20.45 3.29 12.13
C HIS A 205 -20.86 2.90 13.55
N ASP A 206 -19.90 2.72 14.46
CA ASP A 206 -20.20 2.44 15.87
C ASP A 206 -20.64 3.68 16.64
N THR A 207 -19.92 4.76 16.49
CA THR A 207 -20.11 6.04 17.18
C THR A 207 -19.80 7.19 16.23
N PRO A 208 -20.80 7.68 15.47
CA PRO A 208 -20.58 8.74 14.49
C PRO A 208 -20.12 10.05 15.15
N ARG A 209 -18.91 10.49 14.78
CA ARG A 209 -18.34 11.77 15.21
C ARG A 209 -17.80 12.51 14.00
N TRP A 210 -17.95 13.84 13.98
CA TRP A 210 -17.50 14.67 12.87
C TRP A 210 -15.99 14.59 12.61
N ASN A 211 -15.17 14.49 13.69
CA ASN A 211 -13.72 14.35 13.56
C ASN A 211 -13.32 13.00 12.93
N THR A 212 -14.04 11.91 13.23
CA THR A 212 -13.84 10.61 12.57
C THR A 212 -14.23 10.68 11.09
N ALA A 213 -15.34 11.38 10.78
CA ALA A 213 -15.77 11.63 9.40
C ALA A 213 -14.73 12.48 8.62
N PHE A 214 -14.22 13.53 9.25
CA PHE A 214 -13.15 14.36 8.68
C PHE A 214 -11.89 13.55 8.39
N SER A 215 -11.43 12.74 9.34
CA SER A 215 -10.25 11.88 9.16
C SER A 215 -10.45 10.84 8.05
N LEU A 216 -11.66 10.26 7.92
CA LEU A 216 -12.00 9.38 6.79
C LEU A 216 -11.84 10.10 5.45
N GLY A 217 -12.37 11.32 5.34
CA GLY A 217 -12.22 12.14 4.15
C GLY A 217 -10.74 12.44 3.86
N LEU A 218 -10.02 12.96 4.85
CA LEU A 218 -8.61 13.35 4.73
C LEU A 218 -7.71 12.21 4.25
N LEU A 219 -7.82 11.04 4.89
CA LEU A 219 -7.02 9.87 4.50
C LEU A 219 -7.44 9.31 3.13
N SER A 220 -8.73 9.39 2.77
CA SER A 220 -9.19 9.02 1.43
C SER A 220 -8.64 9.97 0.37
N GLY A 221 -8.64 11.28 0.63
CA GLY A 221 -8.02 12.27 -0.26
C GLY A 221 -6.52 12.04 -0.42
N LEU A 222 -5.79 11.76 0.67
CA LEU A 222 -4.37 11.42 0.64
C LEU A 222 -4.11 10.14 -0.17
N ALA A 223 -4.97 9.11 -0.05
CA ALA A 223 -4.87 7.90 -0.84
C ALA A 223 -5.04 8.19 -2.34
N VAL A 224 -6.01 9.03 -2.71
CA VAL A 224 -6.26 9.44 -4.11
C VAL A 224 -5.08 10.17 -4.71
N ILE A 225 -4.43 11.08 -3.98
CA ILE A 225 -3.20 11.74 -4.45
C ILE A 225 -1.92 10.92 -4.26
N SER A 226 -2.01 9.72 -3.71
CA SER A 226 -0.97 8.70 -3.81
C SER A 226 -1.14 7.85 -5.08
N ARG A 227 -2.39 7.48 -5.42
CA ARG A 227 -2.78 6.83 -6.68
C ARG A 227 -4.24 7.15 -7.01
N PRO A 228 -4.58 7.69 -8.20
CA PRO A 228 -5.96 8.06 -8.53
C PRO A 228 -6.96 6.90 -8.49
N THR A 229 -6.49 5.67 -8.73
CA THR A 229 -7.31 4.45 -8.65
C THR A 229 -7.91 4.21 -7.26
N GLU A 230 -7.31 4.79 -6.22
CA GLU A 230 -7.78 4.67 -4.83
C GLU A 230 -9.09 5.44 -4.55
N LEU A 231 -9.62 6.19 -5.53
CA LEU A 231 -10.94 6.81 -5.42
C LEU A 231 -12.04 5.80 -5.08
N ILE A 232 -11.88 4.53 -5.47
CA ILE A 232 -12.82 3.45 -5.12
C ILE A 232 -12.92 3.16 -3.62
N LEU A 233 -11.98 3.66 -2.80
CA LEU A 233 -12.06 3.57 -1.34
C LEU A 233 -13.35 4.17 -0.76
N ILE A 234 -13.94 5.13 -1.45
CA ILE A 234 -15.20 5.76 -1.03
C ILE A 234 -16.34 4.75 -0.86
N PHE A 235 -16.33 3.65 -1.63
CA PHE A 235 -17.33 2.60 -1.51
C PHE A 235 -17.26 1.85 -0.16
N ILE A 236 -16.13 1.88 0.53
CA ILE A 236 -15.97 1.18 1.82
C ILE A 236 -16.91 1.80 2.87
N PRO A 237 -16.80 3.07 3.26
CA PRO A 237 -17.72 3.65 4.25
C PRO A 237 -19.15 3.78 3.75
N ILE A 238 -19.37 3.97 2.44
CA ILE A 238 -20.72 4.11 1.87
C ILE A 238 -21.49 2.79 1.96
N LEU A 239 -20.88 1.66 1.56
CA LEU A 239 -21.55 0.36 1.49
C LEU A 239 -21.43 -0.47 2.76
N TRP A 240 -20.66 -0.02 3.77
CA TRP A 240 -20.65 -0.65 5.08
C TRP A 240 -22.04 -0.63 5.70
N ILE A 241 -22.51 -1.76 6.20
CA ILE A 241 -23.87 -1.87 6.74
C ILE A 241 -24.00 -0.97 7.97
N TRP A 242 -25.08 -0.19 7.97
CA TRP A 242 -25.46 0.69 9.06
C TRP A 242 -26.48 -0.02 9.95
N ASP A 243 -26.21 -0.08 11.23
CA ASP A 243 -27.13 -0.64 12.22
C ASP A 243 -28.27 0.37 12.52
N LYS A 244 -29.40 0.16 11.86
CA LYS A 244 -30.57 1.02 12.03
C LYS A 244 -31.18 0.92 13.42
N GLU A 245 -31.12 -0.27 14.04
CA GLU A 245 -31.70 -0.50 15.38
C GLU A 245 -30.87 0.25 16.43
N LYS A 246 -29.54 0.14 16.35
CA LYS A 246 -28.61 0.85 17.22
C LYS A 246 -28.76 2.37 17.16
N HIS A 247 -28.97 2.92 15.97
CA HIS A 247 -29.00 4.37 15.75
C HIS A 247 -30.39 4.97 15.64
N GLY A 248 -31.47 4.17 15.62
CA GLY A 248 -32.87 4.61 15.50
C GLY A 248 -33.24 5.20 14.14
N LEU A 249 -32.29 5.37 13.22
CA LEU A 249 -32.43 6.01 11.91
C LEU A 249 -31.65 5.20 10.84
N SER A 250 -32.12 5.29 9.58
CA SER A 250 -31.27 4.84 8.46
C SER A 250 -30.05 5.75 8.29
N LYS A 251 -28.97 5.26 7.67
CA LYS A 251 -27.76 6.04 7.40
C LYS A 251 -28.07 7.37 6.68
N PHE A 252 -28.93 7.32 5.67
CA PHE A 252 -29.35 8.50 4.93
C PHE A 252 -30.09 9.51 5.79
N GLN A 253 -31.05 9.05 6.61
CA GLN A 253 -31.79 9.90 7.55
C GLN A 253 -30.85 10.51 8.60
N PHE A 254 -29.89 9.72 9.10
CA PHE A 254 -28.88 10.20 10.03
C PHE A 254 -28.04 11.33 9.42
N LEU A 255 -27.50 11.13 8.21
CA LEU A 255 -26.70 12.15 7.52
C LEU A 255 -27.50 13.42 7.22
N LYS A 256 -28.80 13.29 6.83
CA LYS A 256 -29.66 14.43 6.61
C LYS A 256 -29.91 15.25 7.89
N LYS A 257 -30.03 14.58 9.04
CA LYS A 257 -30.19 15.25 10.35
C LYS A 257 -28.85 15.80 10.90
N ASN A 258 -27.72 15.27 10.47
CA ASN A 258 -26.39 15.64 10.94
C ASN A 258 -25.50 16.06 9.77
N PRO A 259 -25.78 17.18 9.07
CA PRO A 259 -25.06 17.61 7.87
C PRO A 259 -23.57 17.86 8.12
N LEU A 260 -23.18 18.19 9.36
CA LEU A 260 -21.78 18.34 9.75
C LEU A 260 -20.96 17.07 9.49
N GLN A 261 -21.55 15.87 9.59
CA GLN A 261 -20.86 14.62 9.29
C GLN A 261 -20.49 14.52 7.81
N LEU A 262 -21.43 14.90 6.93
CA LEU A 262 -21.20 14.92 5.49
C LEU A 262 -20.23 16.03 5.11
N ALA A 263 -20.40 17.22 5.65
CA ALA A 263 -19.48 18.35 5.42
C ALA A 263 -18.06 18.02 5.89
N ALA A 264 -17.92 17.32 7.02
CA ALA A 264 -16.62 16.92 7.54
C ALA A 264 -15.89 15.92 6.62
N VAL A 265 -16.56 14.87 6.12
CA VAL A 265 -15.92 13.90 5.22
C VAL A 265 -15.57 14.55 3.88
N ILE A 266 -16.43 15.39 3.32
CA ILE A 266 -16.14 16.11 2.08
C ILE A 266 -15.01 17.12 2.28
N GLY A 267 -15.05 17.92 3.35
CA GLY A 267 -14.00 18.90 3.68
C GLY A 267 -12.63 18.23 3.91
N GLY A 268 -12.63 17.13 4.66
CA GLY A 268 -11.42 16.31 4.83
C GLY A 268 -10.87 15.80 3.49
N GLY A 269 -11.72 15.27 2.62
CA GLY A 269 -11.34 14.78 1.30
C GLY A 269 -10.74 15.88 0.41
N ILE A 270 -11.37 17.06 0.38
CA ILE A 270 -10.87 18.22 -0.34
C ILE A 270 -9.48 18.61 0.20
N ILE A 271 -9.32 18.77 1.52
CA ILE A 271 -8.04 19.12 2.14
C ILE A 271 -6.97 18.07 1.80
N GLY A 272 -7.32 16.78 1.81
CA GLY A 272 -6.42 15.70 1.44
C GLY A 272 -5.94 15.76 0.00
N ILE A 273 -6.72 16.31 -0.93
CA ILE A 273 -6.39 16.41 -2.36
C ILE A 273 -5.68 17.73 -2.70
N LEU A 274 -5.89 18.80 -1.92
CA LEU A 274 -5.37 20.15 -2.21
C LEU A 274 -3.88 20.21 -2.56
N PRO A 275 -2.96 19.51 -1.88
CA PRO A 275 -1.53 19.60 -2.21
C PRO A 275 -1.24 19.27 -3.68
N GLN A 276 -1.89 18.25 -4.22
CA GLN A 276 -1.72 17.87 -5.62
C GLN A 276 -2.34 18.88 -6.59
N LEU A 277 -3.52 19.40 -6.27
CA LEU A 277 -4.18 20.40 -7.11
C LEU A 277 -3.34 21.69 -7.18
N PHE A 278 -2.79 22.15 -6.06
CA PHE A 278 -1.90 23.31 -6.04
C PHE A 278 -0.59 23.07 -6.78
N TYR A 279 0.01 21.87 -6.66
CA TYR A 279 1.18 21.49 -7.44
C TYR A 279 0.90 21.55 -8.95
N TRP A 280 -0.17 20.94 -9.42
CA TRP A 280 -0.55 21.00 -10.83
C TRP A 280 -0.84 22.43 -11.29
N LYS A 281 -1.61 23.21 -10.51
CA LYS A 281 -1.85 24.62 -10.84
C LYS A 281 -0.55 25.40 -10.96
N TYR A 282 0.40 25.14 -10.08
CA TYR A 282 1.70 25.79 -10.10
C TYR A 282 2.55 25.33 -11.31
N SER A 283 2.66 24.02 -11.56
CA SER A 283 3.57 23.48 -12.60
C SER A 283 3.00 23.57 -14.01
N THR A 284 1.67 23.41 -14.20
CA THR A 284 1.04 23.30 -15.53
C THR A 284 0.05 24.44 -15.83
N GLY A 285 -0.27 25.28 -14.84
CA GLY A 285 -1.31 26.31 -14.97
C GLY A 285 -2.75 25.78 -14.79
N SER A 286 -2.97 24.47 -14.69
CA SER A 286 -4.30 23.84 -14.52
C SER A 286 -4.40 23.08 -13.22
N PHE A 287 -5.60 23.04 -12.58
CA PHE A 287 -5.79 22.25 -11.35
C PHE A 287 -5.82 20.74 -11.58
N VAL A 288 -6.05 20.29 -12.79
CA VAL A 288 -6.05 18.87 -13.17
C VAL A 288 -5.16 18.71 -14.38
N PHE A 289 -4.31 17.70 -14.36
CA PHE A 289 -3.39 17.38 -15.45
C PHE A 289 -3.46 15.88 -15.79
N ASP A 290 -3.54 15.56 -17.09
CA ASP A 290 -3.52 14.18 -17.55
C ASP A 290 -2.08 13.69 -17.71
N VAL A 291 -1.69 12.74 -16.90
CA VAL A 291 -0.37 12.08 -16.94
C VAL A 291 -0.29 10.96 -18.01
N GLY A 292 -1.28 10.86 -18.88
CA GLY A 292 -1.28 9.93 -20.02
C GLY A 292 -1.59 8.47 -19.68
N SER A 293 -2.15 8.18 -18.51
CA SER A 293 -2.57 6.82 -18.14
C SER A 293 -3.83 6.40 -18.92
N LYS A 294 -3.85 5.15 -19.43
CA LYS A 294 -4.96 4.62 -20.21
C LYS A 294 -5.50 3.32 -19.62
N TRP A 295 -6.82 3.09 -19.74
CA TRP A 295 -7.50 1.89 -19.29
C TRP A 295 -8.35 1.28 -20.39
N PHE A 296 -8.31 -0.04 -20.52
CA PHE A 296 -9.06 -0.83 -21.50
C PHE A 296 -10.16 -1.65 -20.81
N PHE A 297 -11.15 -0.96 -20.21
CA PHE A 297 -12.21 -1.56 -19.42
C PHE A 297 -13.05 -2.61 -20.16
N LEU A 298 -13.18 -2.52 -21.49
CA LEU A 298 -13.92 -3.49 -22.29
C LEU A 298 -13.06 -4.68 -22.75
N ASN A 299 -11.72 -4.56 -22.61
CA ASN A 299 -10.79 -5.61 -23.01
C ASN A 299 -9.67 -5.76 -21.94
N PRO A 300 -10.01 -6.23 -20.73
CA PRO A 300 -9.05 -6.34 -19.64
C PRO A 300 -8.01 -7.44 -19.86
N TRP A 301 -6.84 -7.26 -19.26
CA TRP A 301 -5.72 -8.19 -19.37
C TRP A 301 -5.81 -9.31 -18.33
N TRP A 302 -6.57 -10.37 -18.59
CA TRP A 302 -6.72 -11.51 -17.69
C TRP A 302 -5.40 -12.20 -17.32
N ARG A 303 -4.36 -12.04 -18.16
CA ARG A 303 -3.00 -12.54 -17.86
C ARG A 303 -2.40 -11.95 -16.59
N ILE A 304 -2.86 -10.78 -16.14
CA ILE A 304 -2.48 -10.19 -14.84
C ILE A 304 -2.87 -11.10 -13.68
N LEU A 305 -3.97 -11.84 -13.81
CA LEU A 305 -4.43 -12.78 -12.79
C LEU A 305 -3.82 -14.18 -12.96
N PHE A 306 -3.77 -14.69 -14.19
CA PHE A 306 -3.50 -16.10 -14.47
C PHE A 306 -2.23 -16.34 -15.30
N GLY A 307 -1.54 -15.29 -15.75
CA GLY A 307 -0.39 -15.41 -16.62
C GLY A 307 0.85 -15.96 -15.93
N HIS A 308 1.67 -16.68 -16.67
CA HIS A 308 2.91 -17.26 -16.18
C HIS A 308 4.01 -16.22 -15.91
N GLU A 309 3.93 -15.03 -16.52
CA GLU A 309 4.95 -13.99 -16.32
C GLU A 309 4.82 -13.31 -14.94
N LYS A 310 3.60 -12.88 -14.58
CA LYS A 310 3.35 -12.05 -13.39
C LYS A 310 1.99 -12.33 -12.75
N GLY A 311 1.34 -13.45 -13.09
CA GLY A 311 -0.01 -13.76 -12.65
C GLY A 311 -0.18 -13.73 -11.14
N TRP A 312 -1.18 -12.98 -10.68
CA TRP A 312 -1.46 -12.81 -9.26
C TRP A 312 -1.68 -14.14 -8.55
N PHE A 313 -2.53 -14.99 -9.10
CA PHE A 313 -2.82 -16.30 -8.51
C PHE A 313 -1.63 -17.28 -8.62
N PHE A 314 -0.75 -17.03 -9.58
CA PHE A 314 0.38 -17.91 -9.83
C PHE A 314 1.55 -17.64 -8.86
N TYR A 315 1.90 -16.37 -8.69
CA TYR A 315 3.01 -15.95 -7.82
C TYR A 315 2.57 -15.55 -6.41
N THR A 316 1.26 -15.45 -6.17
CA THR A 316 0.67 -15.17 -4.86
C THR A 316 -0.52 -16.09 -4.63
N PRO A 317 -0.31 -17.43 -4.50
CA PRO A 317 -1.42 -18.39 -4.44
C PRO A 317 -2.40 -18.17 -3.28
N ILE A 318 -1.97 -17.53 -2.20
CA ILE A 318 -2.85 -17.12 -1.09
C ILE A 318 -4.00 -16.22 -1.57
N ALA A 319 -3.84 -15.54 -2.71
CA ALA A 319 -4.89 -14.73 -3.33
C ALA A 319 -6.13 -15.55 -3.72
N LEU A 320 -5.97 -16.82 -4.07
CA LEU A 320 -7.09 -17.74 -4.30
C LEU A 320 -7.92 -17.91 -3.01
N VAL A 321 -7.25 -18.03 -1.87
CA VAL A 321 -7.91 -18.15 -0.56
C VAL A 321 -8.58 -16.83 -0.17
N MET A 322 -7.97 -15.66 -0.47
CA MET A 322 -8.57 -14.34 -0.27
C MET A 322 -9.86 -14.20 -1.08
N VAL A 323 -9.83 -14.56 -2.37
CA VAL A 323 -11.01 -14.50 -3.27
C VAL A 323 -12.07 -15.49 -2.84
N ALA A 324 -11.71 -16.74 -2.51
CA ALA A 324 -12.63 -17.72 -1.97
C ALA A 324 -13.31 -17.25 -0.67
N GLY A 325 -12.59 -16.50 0.17
CA GLY A 325 -13.12 -15.92 1.40
C GLY A 325 -14.29 -14.94 1.19
N LEU A 326 -14.39 -14.31 0.01
CA LEU A 326 -15.50 -13.42 -0.33
C LEU A 326 -16.88 -14.12 -0.24
N PHE A 327 -16.94 -15.42 -0.48
CA PHE A 327 -18.17 -16.21 -0.39
C PHE A 327 -18.63 -16.48 1.06
N PHE A 328 -17.73 -16.32 2.04
CA PHE A 328 -18.00 -16.61 3.46
C PHE A 328 -18.38 -15.38 4.29
N MET A 329 -18.48 -14.19 3.68
CA MET A 329 -18.77 -12.93 4.37
C MET A 329 -20.25 -12.66 4.66
N LYS A 330 -21.18 -13.63 4.44
CA LYS A 330 -22.63 -13.39 4.46
C LYS A 330 -23.16 -12.72 5.73
N LYS A 331 -22.60 -13.06 6.89
CA LYS A 331 -23.04 -12.57 8.20
C LYS A 331 -22.40 -11.22 8.64
N TYR A 332 -21.40 -10.73 7.91
CA TYR A 332 -20.64 -9.57 8.34
C TYR A 332 -21.12 -8.26 7.73
N PRO A 333 -21.04 -7.14 8.48
CA PRO A 333 -21.52 -5.82 8.01
C PRO A 333 -20.68 -5.27 6.84
N PHE A 334 -19.44 -5.70 6.70
CA PHE A 334 -18.53 -5.27 5.64
C PHE A 334 -18.75 -5.98 4.29
N ARG A 335 -19.64 -6.98 4.22
CA ARG A 335 -19.81 -7.84 3.02
C ARG A 335 -19.96 -7.05 1.73
N LYS A 336 -20.93 -6.11 1.69
CA LYS A 336 -21.22 -5.33 0.47
C LYS A 336 -20.04 -4.44 0.10
N ALA A 337 -19.45 -3.77 1.08
CA ALA A 337 -18.31 -2.88 0.90
C ALA A 337 -17.09 -3.64 0.34
N VAL A 338 -16.69 -4.72 1.01
CA VAL A 338 -15.53 -5.53 0.62
C VAL A 338 -15.73 -6.18 -0.76
N LEU A 339 -16.91 -6.77 -1.01
CA LEU A 339 -17.19 -7.41 -2.30
C LEU A 339 -17.13 -6.39 -3.45
N THR A 340 -17.82 -5.26 -3.32
CA THR A 340 -17.82 -4.21 -4.36
C THR A 340 -16.41 -3.67 -4.57
N PHE A 341 -15.70 -3.34 -3.49
CA PHE A 341 -14.34 -2.85 -3.57
C PHE A 341 -13.42 -3.87 -4.29
N CYS A 342 -13.38 -5.12 -3.85
CA CYS A 342 -12.50 -6.13 -4.43
C CYS A 342 -12.77 -6.36 -5.92
N LEU A 343 -14.04 -6.40 -6.35
CA LEU A 343 -14.41 -6.57 -7.75
C LEU A 343 -13.97 -5.36 -8.59
N LEU A 344 -14.26 -4.14 -8.13
CA LEU A 344 -13.87 -2.92 -8.83
C LEU A 344 -12.33 -2.77 -8.88
N ASN A 345 -11.64 -3.05 -7.78
CA ASN A 345 -10.19 -2.95 -7.71
C ASN A 345 -9.52 -3.93 -8.69
N ILE A 346 -9.92 -5.20 -8.67
CA ILE A 346 -9.41 -6.17 -9.64
C ILE A 346 -9.68 -5.70 -11.07
N TRP A 347 -10.92 -5.24 -11.36
CA TRP A 347 -11.32 -4.78 -12.68
C TRP A 347 -10.46 -3.61 -13.17
N ILE A 348 -10.24 -2.60 -12.34
CA ILE A 348 -9.41 -1.44 -12.66
C ILE A 348 -7.96 -1.88 -12.92
N ILE A 349 -7.40 -2.72 -12.05
CA ILE A 349 -6.01 -3.16 -12.16
C ILE A 349 -5.78 -3.97 -13.43
N ILE A 350 -6.66 -4.89 -13.78
CA ILE A 350 -6.50 -5.69 -15.01
C ILE A 350 -6.82 -4.91 -16.29
N SER A 351 -7.39 -3.70 -16.17
CA SER A 351 -7.76 -2.86 -17.31
C SER A 351 -6.69 -1.84 -17.69
N TRP A 352 -5.63 -1.68 -16.89
CA TRP A 352 -4.58 -0.69 -17.20
C TRP A 352 -3.78 -1.08 -18.45
N SER A 353 -3.43 -0.08 -19.27
CA SER A 353 -2.78 -0.27 -20.58
C SER A 353 -1.41 -0.95 -20.47
N ASP A 354 -0.62 -0.63 -19.44
CA ASP A 354 0.63 -1.35 -19.14
C ASP A 354 0.37 -2.53 -18.20
N TRP A 355 -0.08 -3.63 -18.78
CA TRP A 355 -0.40 -4.84 -18.03
C TRP A 355 0.79 -5.46 -17.28
N ARG A 356 2.03 -5.13 -17.70
CA ARG A 356 3.24 -5.62 -17.03
C ARG A 356 3.54 -4.91 -15.73
N TYR A 357 3.01 -3.70 -15.55
CA TYR A 357 3.34 -2.87 -14.39
C TYR A 357 4.86 -2.69 -14.21
N GLY A 358 5.63 -2.55 -15.31
CA GLY A 358 7.07 -2.50 -15.31
C GLY A 358 7.74 -3.80 -14.81
N ALA A 359 8.99 -3.73 -14.35
CA ALA A 359 9.64 -4.82 -13.63
C ALA A 359 8.94 -5.04 -12.28
N SER A 360 8.32 -6.21 -12.09
CA SER A 360 7.56 -6.48 -10.86
C SER A 360 7.46 -7.98 -10.55
N TYR A 361 7.54 -8.31 -9.28
CA TYR A 361 7.23 -9.62 -8.74
C TYR A 361 5.71 -9.74 -8.52
N SER A 362 5.06 -10.69 -9.19
CA SER A 362 3.62 -10.85 -9.17
C SER A 362 2.88 -9.57 -9.57
N THR A 363 1.60 -9.46 -9.26
CA THR A 363 0.78 -8.26 -9.56
C THR A 363 0.92 -7.24 -8.44
N ARG A 364 1.94 -6.36 -8.55
CA ARG A 364 2.25 -5.34 -7.52
C ARG A 364 1.08 -4.40 -7.22
N ALA A 365 0.28 -4.07 -8.22
CA ALA A 365 -0.79 -3.08 -8.09
C ALA A 365 -1.97 -3.52 -7.19
N LEU A 366 -2.08 -4.80 -6.84
CA LEU A 366 -3.08 -5.28 -5.87
C LEU A 366 -2.57 -5.25 -4.43
N THR A 367 -1.25 -5.11 -4.21
CA THR A 367 -0.60 -5.29 -2.92
C THR A 367 -1.11 -4.29 -1.86
N GLN A 368 -1.27 -3.01 -2.21
CA GLN A 368 -1.73 -1.98 -1.28
C GLN A 368 -3.16 -2.23 -0.76
N SER A 369 -4.00 -2.94 -1.52
CA SER A 369 -5.39 -3.22 -1.16
C SER A 369 -5.59 -4.46 -0.27
N TYR A 370 -4.52 -5.16 0.07
CA TYR A 370 -4.58 -6.37 0.90
C TYR A 370 -5.25 -6.20 2.26
N PRO A 371 -5.26 -5.03 2.92
CA PRO A 371 -6.08 -4.84 4.12
C PRO A 371 -7.57 -5.11 3.92
N VAL A 372 -8.13 -4.81 2.74
CA VAL A 372 -9.53 -5.11 2.41
C VAL A 372 -9.71 -6.60 2.17
N PHE A 373 -8.80 -7.24 1.41
CA PHE A 373 -8.79 -8.69 1.19
C PHE A 373 -8.57 -9.50 2.48
N ALA A 374 -7.90 -8.93 3.48
CA ALA A 374 -7.68 -9.56 4.78
C ALA A 374 -8.99 -9.90 5.50
N LEU A 375 -10.05 -9.11 5.32
CA LEU A 375 -11.37 -9.40 5.88
C LEU A 375 -11.98 -10.67 5.26
N ALA A 376 -11.83 -10.87 3.97
CA ALA A 376 -12.26 -12.08 3.28
C ALA A 376 -11.39 -13.29 3.68
N LEU A 377 -10.07 -13.13 3.73
CA LEU A 377 -9.14 -14.15 4.20
C LEU A 377 -9.46 -14.58 5.63
N ALA A 378 -9.75 -13.64 6.53
CA ALA A 378 -10.11 -13.92 7.91
C ALA A 378 -11.41 -14.72 8.01
N CYS A 379 -12.40 -14.43 7.17
CA CYS A 379 -13.62 -15.26 7.09
C CYS A 379 -13.32 -16.71 6.71
N MET A 380 -12.40 -16.94 5.77
CA MET A 380 -11.99 -18.28 5.36
C MET A 380 -11.21 -19.00 6.47
N VAL A 381 -10.26 -18.31 7.11
CA VAL A 381 -9.47 -18.82 8.23
C VAL A 381 -10.39 -19.20 9.39
N ASP A 382 -11.27 -18.30 9.83
CA ASP A 382 -12.20 -18.52 10.93
C ASP A 382 -13.13 -19.72 10.65
N LYS A 383 -13.65 -19.80 9.43
CA LYS A 383 -14.49 -20.92 8.98
C LYS A 383 -13.71 -22.24 9.00
N THR A 384 -12.47 -22.26 8.51
CA THR A 384 -11.66 -23.48 8.47
C THR A 384 -11.30 -23.96 9.88
N LEU A 385 -10.95 -23.03 10.77
CA LEU A 385 -10.66 -23.34 12.17
C LEU A 385 -11.86 -23.89 12.94
N SER A 386 -13.09 -23.55 12.53
CA SER A 386 -14.30 -24.07 13.17
C SER A 386 -14.58 -25.56 12.86
N PHE A 387 -13.85 -26.17 11.93
CA PHE A 387 -13.98 -27.60 11.59
C PHE A 387 -12.75 -28.38 12.09
N ASP A 388 -12.93 -29.26 13.05
CA ASP A 388 -11.83 -30.05 13.64
C ASP A 388 -11.00 -30.83 12.62
N ARG A 389 -11.63 -31.34 11.56
CA ARG A 389 -10.95 -32.09 10.50
C ARG A 389 -10.14 -31.20 9.55
N LEU A 390 -10.49 -29.92 9.44
CA LEU A 390 -9.88 -28.98 8.47
C LEU A 390 -8.84 -28.05 9.11
N LYS A 391 -8.87 -27.89 10.43
CA LYS A 391 -7.97 -26.94 11.12
C LYS A 391 -6.49 -27.16 10.83
N TRP A 392 -6.08 -28.41 10.54
CA TRP A 392 -4.70 -28.75 10.21
C TRP A 392 -4.26 -28.36 8.79
N ILE A 393 -5.23 -28.10 7.90
CA ILE A 393 -4.91 -27.61 6.54
C ILE A 393 -4.22 -26.25 6.60
N ILE A 394 -4.63 -25.38 7.52
CA ILE A 394 -4.09 -24.02 7.61
C ILE A 394 -2.58 -24.01 7.89
N PRO A 395 -2.04 -24.65 8.95
CA PRO A 395 -0.61 -24.65 9.19
C PRO A 395 0.18 -25.35 8.08
N VAL A 396 -0.31 -26.47 7.54
CA VAL A 396 0.38 -27.20 6.47
C VAL A 396 0.45 -26.36 5.19
N LEU A 397 -0.70 -25.87 4.72
CA LEU A 397 -0.75 -25.01 3.54
C LEU A 397 -0.01 -23.68 3.77
N GLY A 398 -0.15 -23.08 4.95
CA GLY A 398 0.52 -21.85 5.31
C GLY A 398 2.03 -21.98 5.26
N ILE A 399 2.60 -23.01 5.87
CA ILE A 399 4.06 -23.27 5.82
C ILE A 399 4.51 -23.50 4.36
N ALA A 400 3.78 -24.32 3.60
CA ALA A 400 4.12 -24.57 2.21
C ALA A 400 4.11 -23.27 1.37
N LEU A 401 3.11 -22.40 1.56
CA LEU A 401 3.01 -21.11 0.85
C LEU A 401 4.08 -20.11 1.32
N ILE A 402 4.45 -20.10 2.60
CA ILE A 402 5.56 -19.28 3.10
C ILE A 402 6.87 -19.72 2.41
N VAL A 403 7.18 -21.01 2.44
CA VAL A 403 8.39 -21.54 1.78
C VAL A 403 8.41 -21.20 0.30
N LEU A 404 7.29 -21.42 -0.41
CA LEU A 404 7.16 -21.07 -1.82
C LEU A 404 7.38 -19.58 -2.07
N ASN A 405 6.76 -18.70 -1.28
CA ASN A 405 6.88 -17.26 -1.46
C ASN A 405 8.31 -16.77 -1.23
N PHE A 406 8.99 -17.27 -0.18
CA PHE A 406 10.38 -16.90 0.09
C PHE A 406 11.33 -17.43 -0.99
N TYR A 407 11.10 -18.65 -1.50
CA TYR A 407 11.86 -19.20 -2.62
C TYR A 407 11.67 -18.34 -3.89
N GLN A 408 10.44 -17.97 -4.24
CA GLN A 408 10.15 -17.12 -5.40
C GLN A 408 10.76 -15.71 -5.23
N LEU A 409 10.73 -15.16 -4.02
CA LEU A 409 11.33 -13.88 -3.69
C LEU A 409 12.85 -13.89 -3.90
N GLU A 410 13.52 -14.98 -3.48
CA GLU A 410 14.96 -15.18 -3.66
C GLU A 410 15.33 -15.17 -5.15
N ILE A 411 14.63 -15.98 -5.96
CA ILE A 411 14.93 -16.06 -7.40
C ILE A 411 14.61 -14.74 -8.13
N TYR A 412 13.57 -14.01 -7.68
CA TYR A 412 13.26 -12.71 -8.25
C TYR A 412 14.37 -11.70 -7.96
N ASN A 413 14.79 -11.56 -6.71
CA ASN A 413 15.81 -10.60 -6.31
C ASN A 413 17.23 -10.95 -6.81
N GLN A 414 17.45 -12.19 -7.26
CA GLN A 414 18.68 -12.61 -7.98
C GLN A 414 18.61 -12.33 -9.49
N GLY A 415 17.54 -11.70 -9.99
CA GLY A 415 17.36 -11.41 -11.43
C GLY A 415 17.01 -12.62 -12.29
N VAL A 416 16.79 -13.80 -11.70
CA VAL A 416 16.51 -15.04 -12.44
C VAL A 416 15.08 -15.07 -12.98
N LEU A 417 14.12 -14.47 -12.29
CA LEU A 417 12.71 -14.43 -12.70
C LEU A 417 12.40 -13.43 -13.82
N GLU A 418 13.23 -12.40 -14.02
CA GLU A 418 13.00 -11.40 -15.07
C GLU A 418 13.16 -11.97 -16.49
N ASN A 419 13.98 -13.05 -16.62
CA ASN A 419 14.33 -13.65 -17.91
C ASN A 419 13.58 -14.94 -18.25
N PHE A 420 12.33 -15.12 -17.80
CA PHE A 420 11.52 -16.34 -17.90
C PHE A 420 11.59 -17.23 -16.66
N SER A 421 10.46 -17.39 -16.06
CA SER A 421 10.29 -18.24 -14.90
C SER A 421 10.95 -19.61 -15.09
N PRO A 422 12.02 -19.95 -14.34
CA PRO A 422 12.67 -21.25 -14.43
C PRO A 422 11.70 -22.42 -14.12
N LEU A 423 10.61 -22.11 -13.36
CA LEU A 423 9.54 -23.07 -13.09
C LEU A 423 8.86 -23.58 -14.37
N PHE A 424 8.85 -22.80 -15.46
CA PHE A 424 8.28 -23.22 -16.75
C PHE A 424 9.28 -23.91 -17.68
N ARG A 425 10.57 -23.79 -17.46
CA ARG A 425 11.57 -24.60 -18.18
C ARG A 425 11.52 -26.08 -17.76
N ILE A 426 10.99 -26.37 -16.57
CA ILE A 426 10.82 -27.74 -16.05
C ILE A 426 9.60 -28.42 -16.68
N PHE A 427 8.64 -27.64 -17.19
CA PHE A 427 7.39 -28.15 -17.83
C PHE A 427 7.34 -27.97 -19.35
N ARG A 428 8.45 -27.60 -19.98
CA ARG A 428 8.70 -27.71 -21.42
C ARG A 428 9.64 -28.90 -21.64
#